data_a71f9ee09f600ac1a367894152efeed2
#
_entry.id   a71f9ee09f600ac1a367894152efeed2
#
_cell.length_a   1.000
_cell.length_b   1.000
_cell.length_c   1.000
_cell.angle_alpha   90.00
_cell.angle_beta   90.00
_cell.angle_gamma   90.00
#
_symmetry.space_group_name_H-M   'P 1'
#
loop_
_entity.id
_entity.type
_entity.pdbx_description
1 polymer ?
#
loop_
_entity_poly.entity_id
_entity_poly.type
_entity_poly.pdbx_seq_one_letter_code
_entity_poly.pdbx_strand_id
1 'polypeptide(L)'
;MAKVIVADENQGRRTLLASTLEREGFNLPRAGTQRQAEGTALAVMPEIVLLEGDWSSGDAIDASQRLMGDPEFAFKCRIVMLSRSTSSEYLITAAKAGVHEVI
;
A
#
# COMPACT_ATOMS: atom_id res chain seq x y z
N MET A 1 11.43 -9.06 12.40
CA MET A 1 10.33 -8.11 12.58
C MET A 1 9.70 -7.78 11.24
N ALA A 2 8.38 -7.81 11.16
CA ALA A 2 7.68 -7.54 9.93
C ALA A 2 7.84 -6.06 9.52
N LYS A 3 8.06 -5.83 8.24
CA LYS A 3 8.12 -4.49 7.67
C LYS A 3 6.80 -4.19 6.98
N VAL A 4 6.21 -3.04 7.32
CA VAL A 4 4.95 -2.58 6.74
C VAL A 4 5.17 -1.16 6.25
N ILE A 5 4.87 -0.90 4.99
CA ILE A 5 4.91 0.47 4.47
C ILE A 5 3.52 1.08 4.61
N VAL A 6 3.45 2.27 5.17
CA VAL A 6 2.21 3.06 5.22
C VAL A 6 2.30 4.14 4.15
N ALA A 7 1.49 4.01 3.12
CA ALA A 7 1.45 4.91 1.97
C ALA A 7 0.15 5.70 1.94
N ASP A 8 0.21 6.96 2.30
CA ASP A 8 -0.94 7.87 2.33
C ASP A 8 -0.44 9.29 2.16
N GLU A 9 -1.05 10.06 1.26
CA GLU A 9 -0.68 11.45 1.08
C GLU A 9 -1.11 12.35 2.26
N ASN A 10 -2.13 11.94 3.01
CA ASN A 10 -2.59 12.70 4.17
C ASN A 10 -1.69 12.43 5.36
N GLN A 11 -0.99 13.46 5.81
CA GLN A 11 -0.02 13.33 6.91
C GLN A 11 -0.68 12.86 8.21
N GLY A 12 -1.87 13.35 8.52
CA GLY A 12 -2.58 12.97 9.75
C GLY A 12 -2.93 11.49 9.77
N ARG A 13 -3.53 10.97 8.69
CA ARG A 13 -3.86 9.55 8.58
C ARG A 13 -2.59 8.69 8.59
N ARG A 14 -1.57 9.11 7.84
CA ARG A 14 -0.30 8.39 7.76
C ARG A 14 0.34 8.27 9.14
N THR A 15 0.39 9.37 9.88
CA THR A 15 0.96 9.39 11.23
C THR A 15 0.15 8.53 12.19
N LEU A 16 -1.17 8.61 12.12
CA LEU A 16 -2.04 7.81 13.00
C LEU A 16 -1.88 6.31 12.77
N LEU A 17 -1.90 5.89 11.52
CA LEU A 17 -1.70 4.49 11.15
C LEU A 17 -0.32 4.00 11.57
N ALA A 18 0.71 4.77 11.26
CA ALA A 18 2.07 4.41 11.59
C ALA A 18 2.26 4.30 13.12
N SER A 19 1.75 5.26 13.88
CA SER A 19 1.88 5.23 15.34
C SER A 19 1.18 4.03 15.96
N THR A 20 0.00 3.68 15.43
CA THR A 20 -0.76 2.53 15.91
C THR A 20 0.03 1.22 15.68
N LEU A 21 0.60 1.06 14.49
CA LEU A 21 1.35 -0.14 14.15
C LEU A 21 2.71 -0.21 14.84
N GLU A 22 3.36 0.93 15.05
CA GLU A 22 4.63 0.98 15.79
C GLU A 22 4.46 0.47 17.21
N ARG A 23 3.31 0.74 17.85
CA ARG A 23 3.02 0.21 19.18
C ARG A 23 2.95 -1.31 19.21
N GLU A 24 2.61 -1.92 18.06
CA GLU A 24 2.56 -3.37 17.90
C GLU A 24 3.92 -3.96 17.48
N GLY A 25 4.95 -3.14 17.40
CA GLY A 25 6.30 -3.59 17.12
C GLY A 25 6.69 -3.67 15.65
N PHE A 26 5.87 -3.13 14.74
CA PHE A 26 6.22 -3.13 13.31
C PHE A 26 7.24 -2.08 12.99
N ASN A 27 8.12 -2.37 12.05
CA ASN A 27 9.03 -1.41 11.45
C ASN A 27 8.31 -0.79 10.25
N LEU A 28 8.19 0.55 10.24
CA LEU A 28 7.28 1.24 9.34
C LEU A 28 7.96 2.34 8.54
N PRO A 29 8.49 2.04 7.36
CA PRO A 29 8.75 3.10 6.40
C PRO A 29 7.43 3.76 6.00
N ARG A 30 7.46 5.07 5.81
CA ARG A 30 6.29 5.87 5.49
C ARG A 30 6.49 6.54 4.13
N ALA A 31 5.41 6.66 3.37
CA ALA A 31 5.45 7.31 2.06
C ALA A 31 4.27 8.25 1.90
N GLY A 32 4.55 9.50 1.56
CA GLY A 32 3.56 10.54 1.35
C GLY A 32 3.16 10.72 -0.12
N THR A 33 3.82 10.04 -1.04
CA THR A 33 3.49 10.03 -2.46
C THR A 33 3.50 8.61 -2.98
N GLN A 34 2.79 8.37 -4.09
CA GLN A 34 2.82 7.05 -4.74
C GLN A 34 4.22 6.70 -5.23
N ARG A 35 4.95 7.68 -5.74
CA ARG A 35 6.31 7.47 -6.22
C ARG A 35 7.23 7.01 -5.10
N GLN A 36 7.14 7.65 -3.93
CA GLN A 36 7.89 7.22 -2.75
C GLN A 36 7.48 5.82 -2.31
N ALA A 37 6.17 5.54 -2.32
CA ALA A 37 5.66 4.24 -1.92
C ALA A 37 6.20 3.12 -2.83
N GLU A 38 6.16 3.33 -4.15
CA GLU A 38 6.67 2.34 -5.09
C GLU A 38 8.17 2.15 -4.95
N GLY A 39 8.94 3.24 -4.89
CA GLY A 39 10.39 3.17 -4.74
C GLY A 39 10.81 2.51 -3.45
N THR A 40 10.18 2.87 -2.34
CA THR A 40 10.46 2.27 -1.03
C THR A 40 10.07 0.80 -1.00
N ALA A 41 8.91 0.45 -1.57
CA ALA A 41 8.45 -0.94 -1.60
C ALA A 41 9.41 -1.84 -2.38
N LEU A 42 9.89 -1.37 -3.53
CA LEU A 42 10.83 -2.15 -4.33
C LEU A 42 12.20 -2.26 -3.68
N ALA A 43 12.61 -1.25 -2.92
CA ALA A 43 13.90 -1.27 -2.22
C ALA A 43 13.86 -2.12 -0.95
N VAL A 44 12.78 -2.05 -0.19
CA VAL A 44 12.66 -2.66 1.14
C VAL A 44 12.06 -4.06 1.08
N MET A 45 11.23 -4.34 0.10
CA MET A 45 10.49 -5.61 0.00
C MET A 45 9.75 -5.94 1.29
N PRO A 46 8.77 -5.10 1.70
CA PRO A 46 8.04 -5.32 2.96
C PRO A 46 7.11 -6.52 2.87
N GLU A 47 6.65 -7.03 4.00
CA GLU A 47 5.59 -8.03 4.00
C GLU A 47 4.28 -7.45 3.51
N ILE A 48 3.97 -6.20 3.90
CA ILE A 48 2.71 -5.55 3.54
C ILE A 48 2.95 -4.09 3.15
N VAL A 49 2.27 -3.67 2.08
CA VAL A 49 2.10 -2.26 1.75
C VAL A 49 0.65 -1.90 2.05
N LEU A 50 0.46 -1.02 3.05
CA LEU A 50 -0.85 -0.42 3.31
C LEU A 50 -0.96 0.80 2.40
N LEU A 51 -1.79 0.70 1.38
CA LEU A 51 -1.88 1.69 0.32
C LEU A 51 -3.25 2.38 0.36
N GLU A 52 -3.25 3.70 0.61
CA GLU A 52 -4.47 4.49 0.46
C GLU A 52 -5.01 4.35 -0.96
N GLY A 53 -6.31 4.15 -1.10
CA GLY A 53 -6.94 4.02 -2.41
C GLY A 53 -7.22 5.36 -3.10
N ASP A 54 -7.37 6.43 -2.32
CA ASP A 54 -7.78 7.74 -2.83
C ASP A 54 -6.61 8.72 -2.78
N TRP A 55 -6.04 9.04 -3.93
CA TRP A 55 -4.94 9.98 -4.06
C TRP A 55 -5.37 11.17 -4.90
N SER A 56 -4.85 12.36 -4.57
CA SER A 56 -5.09 13.57 -5.36
C SER A 56 -4.31 13.53 -6.68
N SER A 57 -3.22 12.77 -6.73
CA SER A 57 -2.38 12.63 -7.91
C SER A 57 -2.01 11.16 -8.08
N GLY A 58 -2.30 10.63 -9.25
CA GLY A 58 -2.05 9.23 -9.55
C GLY A 58 -3.22 8.32 -9.19
N ASP A 59 -3.02 7.03 -9.40
CA ASP A 59 -4.04 6.01 -9.21
C ASP A 59 -3.44 4.82 -8.46
N ALA A 60 -4.04 4.47 -7.33
CA ALA A 60 -3.55 3.37 -6.50
C ALA A 60 -3.65 2.01 -7.22
N ILE A 61 -4.63 1.83 -8.10
CA ILE A 61 -4.74 0.61 -8.91
C ILE A 61 -3.54 0.50 -9.86
N ASP A 62 -3.18 1.58 -10.54
CA ASP A 62 -2.02 1.60 -11.42
C ASP A 62 -0.73 1.35 -10.66
N ALA A 63 -0.58 1.97 -9.49
CA ALA A 63 0.59 1.73 -8.63
C ALA A 63 0.68 0.26 -8.21
N SER A 64 -0.45 -0.35 -7.87
CA SER A 64 -0.50 -1.77 -7.51
C SER A 64 -0.10 -2.66 -8.70
N GLN A 65 -0.56 -2.34 -9.90
CA GLN A 65 -0.17 -3.08 -11.10
C GLN A 65 1.32 -2.99 -11.36
N ARG A 66 1.90 -1.81 -11.20
CA ARG A 66 3.35 -1.63 -11.40
C ARG A 66 4.16 -2.44 -10.39
N LEU A 67 3.76 -2.41 -9.11
CA LEU A 67 4.42 -3.18 -8.06
C LEU A 67 4.31 -4.69 -8.33
N MET A 68 3.11 -5.15 -8.63
CA MET A 68 2.87 -6.57 -8.87
C MET A 68 3.48 -7.07 -10.18
N GLY A 69 3.87 -6.14 -11.07
CA GLY A 69 4.64 -6.45 -12.27
C GLY A 69 6.09 -6.83 -11.99
N ASP A 70 6.61 -6.51 -10.80
CA ASP A 70 7.92 -6.96 -10.36
C ASP A 70 7.79 -8.36 -9.75
N PRO A 71 8.43 -9.39 -10.33
CA PRO A 71 8.24 -10.77 -9.86
C PRO A 71 8.67 -11.00 -8.42
N GLU A 72 9.73 -10.34 -7.97
CA GLU A 72 10.21 -10.48 -6.60
C GLU A 72 9.23 -9.87 -5.61
N PHE A 73 8.71 -8.67 -5.95
CA PHE A 73 7.69 -8.04 -5.12
C PHE A 73 6.43 -8.90 -5.06
N ALA A 74 5.96 -9.39 -6.19
CA ALA A 74 4.74 -10.21 -6.26
C ALA A 74 4.86 -11.48 -5.41
N PHE A 75 6.06 -12.04 -5.35
CA PHE A 75 6.33 -13.24 -4.56
C PHE A 75 6.41 -12.95 -3.07
N LYS A 76 7.09 -11.87 -2.66
CA LYS A 76 7.42 -11.60 -1.27
C LYS A 76 6.43 -10.71 -0.54
N CYS A 77 5.68 -9.89 -1.25
CA CYS A 77 4.94 -8.78 -0.65
C CYS A 77 3.45 -8.90 -0.91
N ARG A 78 2.67 -8.23 -0.05
CA ARG A 78 1.23 -8.15 -0.22
C ARG A 78 0.79 -6.69 -0.19
N ILE A 79 -0.24 -6.37 -0.95
CA ILE A 79 -0.85 -5.03 -0.96
C ILE A 79 -2.20 -5.12 -0.28
N VAL A 80 -2.39 -4.30 0.75
CA VAL A 80 -3.67 -4.09 1.40
C VAL A 80 -4.08 -2.66 1.13
N MET A 81 -5.20 -2.47 0.47
CA MET A 81 -5.68 -1.15 0.07
C MET A 81 -6.75 -0.66 1.04
N LEU A 82 -6.59 0.59 1.49
CA LEU A 82 -7.59 1.25 2.31
C LEU A 82 -8.43 2.14 1.39
N SER A 83 -9.69 1.78 1.19
CA SER A 83 -10.56 2.46 0.23
C SER A 83 -11.92 2.77 0.83
N ARG A 84 -12.49 3.89 0.39
CA ARG A 84 -13.87 4.25 0.71
C ARG A 84 -14.86 3.61 -0.24
N SER A 85 -14.39 3.12 -1.38
CA SER A 85 -15.26 2.45 -2.35
C SER A 85 -15.49 1.00 -1.95
N THR A 86 -16.76 0.60 -1.92
CA THR A 86 -17.18 -0.78 -1.65
C THR A 86 -17.89 -1.40 -2.83
N SER A 87 -17.86 -0.76 -4.00
CA SER A 87 -18.52 -1.30 -5.19
C SER A 87 -17.85 -2.59 -5.65
N SER A 88 -18.65 -3.50 -6.19
CA SER A 88 -18.14 -4.77 -6.73
C SER A 88 -17.15 -4.53 -7.87
N GLU A 89 -17.41 -3.53 -8.71
CA GLU A 89 -16.49 -3.17 -9.81
C GLU A 89 -15.13 -2.77 -9.29
N TYR A 90 -15.09 -1.95 -8.25
CA TYR A 90 -13.82 -1.51 -7.67
C TYR A 90 -13.06 -2.68 -7.07
N LEU A 91 -13.75 -3.53 -6.33
CA LEU A 91 -13.13 -4.70 -5.70
C LEU A 91 -12.55 -5.66 -6.74
N ILE A 92 -13.27 -5.89 -7.84
CA ILE A 92 -12.80 -6.74 -8.93
C ILE A 92 -11.58 -6.11 -9.61
N THR A 93 -11.62 -4.82 -9.88
CA THR A 93 -10.51 -4.09 -10.50
C THR A 93 -9.26 -4.16 -9.61
N ALA A 94 -9.41 -3.95 -8.32
CA ALA A 94 -8.32 -4.05 -7.36
C ALA A 94 -7.72 -5.46 -7.33
N ALA A 95 -8.56 -6.48 -7.29
CA ALA A 95 -8.12 -7.87 -7.31
C ALA A 95 -7.33 -8.19 -8.57
N LYS A 96 -7.79 -7.73 -9.73
CA LYS A 96 -7.08 -7.94 -11.02
C LYS A 96 -5.73 -7.21 -11.04
N ALA A 97 -5.61 -6.11 -10.33
CA ALA A 97 -4.35 -5.38 -10.19
C ALA A 97 -3.36 -6.06 -9.24
N GLY A 98 -3.77 -7.12 -8.56
CA GLY A 98 -2.94 -7.84 -7.62
C GLY A 98 -3.07 -7.40 -6.17
N VAL A 99 -4.04 -6.53 -5.86
CA VAL A 99 -4.33 -6.16 -4.48
C VAL A 99 -4.89 -7.37 -3.74
N HIS A 100 -4.32 -7.69 -2.59
CA HIS A 100 -4.68 -8.88 -1.83
C HIS A 100 -5.94 -8.69 -1.01
N GLU A 101 -6.15 -7.46 -0.52
CA GLU A 101 -7.31 -7.14 0.29
C GLU A 101 -7.64 -5.68 0.20
N VAL A 102 -8.93 -5.35 0.21
CA VAL A 102 -9.44 -3.96 0.28
C VAL A 102 -10.24 -3.85 1.57
N ILE A 103 -9.88 -2.87 2.37
CA ILE A 103 -10.53 -2.63 3.65
C ILE A 103 -11.31 -1.32 3.62
#